data_f3a7653b280ed9905f9e48f1a028c902
#
_entry.id   f3a7653b280ed9905f9e48f1a028c902
#
_cell.length_a   1.000
_cell.length_b   1.000
_cell.length_c   1.000
_cell.angle_alpha   90.00
_cell.angle_beta   90.00
_cell.angle_gamma   90.00
#
_symmetry.space_group_name_H-M   'P 1'
#
loop_
_entity.id
_entity.type
_entity.pdbx_description
1 polymer ?
#
loop_
_entity_poly.entity_id
_entity_poly.type
_entity_poly.pdbx_seq_one_letter_code
_entity_poly.pdbx_strand_id
1 'polypeptide(L)'
;DGLGFDKTGRLWILTDGKYSNKGDYAGQGNNQMLVGDPQSGEIRRFMVGPKSCELTGITFTPDYKTMFVNVQHPGEEGDSHFPNNSPRPRSSVLMITREDGGVIGA
;
A
#
# COMPACT_ATOMS: atom_id res chain seq x y z
N ASP A 1 -4.03 -6.71 -2.48
CA ASP A 1 -3.64 -7.80 -3.37
C ASP A 1 -3.18 -7.22 -4.71
N GLY A 2 -1.95 -7.52 -5.11
CA GLY A 2 -1.44 -7.06 -6.39
C GLY A 2 0.07 -7.00 -6.45
N LEU A 3 0.59 -7.00 -7.66
CA LEU A 3 2.01 -6.88 -7.98
C LEU A 3 2.17 -5.94 -9.17
N GLY A 4 3.28 -5.22 -9.21
CA GLY A 4 3.61 -4.41 -10.37
C GLY A 4 5.09 -4.06 -10.40
N PHE A 5 5.64 -3.95 -11.60
CA PHE A 5 7.00 -3.46 -11.78
C PHE A 5 6.97 -2.00 -12.19
N ASP A 6 7.91 -1.20 -11.67
CA ASP A 6 8.13 0.13 -12.22
C ASP A 6 9.16 0.09 -13.37
N LYS A 7 9.40 1.22 -14.00
CA LYS A 7 10.30 1.27 -15.16
C LYS A 7 11.76 1.00 -14.82
N THR A 8 12.12 1.06 -13.54
CA THR A 8 13.48 0.75 -13.09
C THR A 8 13.64 -0.72 -12.70
N GLY A 9 12.56 -1.50 -12.78
CA GLY A 9 12.57 -2.92 -12.48
C GLY A 9 12.29 -3.26 -11.02
N ARG A 10 11.94 -2.29 -10.18
CA ARG A 10 11.54 -2.58 -8.80
C ARG A 10 10.17 -3.24 -8.77
N LEU A 11 10.02 -4.23 -7.91
CA LEU A 11 8.77 -4.95 -7.73
C LEU A 11 7.98 -4.31 -6.57
N TRP A 12 6.76 -3.91 -6.86
CA TRP A 12 5.83 -3.39 -5.87
C TRP A 12 4.84 -4.47 -5.50
N ILE A 13 4.68 -4.71 -4.20
CA ILE A 13 3.87 -5.80 -3.66
C ILE A 13 2.83 -5.21 -2.73
N LEU A 14 1.56 -5.50 -3.00
CA LEU A 14 0.44 -5.04 -2.19
C LEU A 14 -0.15 -6.27 -1.51
N THR A 15 -0.21 -6.26 -0.18
CA THR A 15 -0.58 -7.45 0.57
C THR A 15 -2.07 -7.53 0.86
N ASP A 16 -2.55 -8.76 1.00
CA ASP A 16 -3.90 -9.10 1.44
C ASP A 16 -3.76 -10.27 2.43
N GLY A 17 -3.13 -9.99 3.55
CA GLY A 17 -2.94 -10.98 4.60
C GLY A 17 -3.93 -10.80 5.74
N LYS A 18 -3.62 -11.42 6.87
CA LYS A 18 -4.48 -11.34 8.06
C LYS A 18 -4.42 -9.94 8.68
N TYR A 19 -5.55 -9.47 9.12
CA TYR A 19 -5.67 -8.13 9.72
C TYR A 19 -5.22 -8.09 11.18
N SER A 20 -5.11 -9.23 11.85
CA SER A 20 -5.07 -9.31 13.30
C SER A 20 -3.75 -8.89 13.95
N ASN A 21 -2.71 -8.63 13.18
CA ASN A 21 -1.38 -8.28 13.70
C ASN A 21 -0.88 -9.34 14.71
N LYS A 22 -1.13 -10.60 14.41
CA LYS A 22 -0.79 -11.76 15.26
C LYS A 22 -0.06 -12.82 14.46
N GLY A 23 0.59 -13.76 15.15
CA GLY A 23 1.33 -14.84 14.50
C GLY A 23 2.48 -14.28 13.68
N ASP A 24 2.61 -14.72 12.43
CA ASP A 24 3.67 -14.28 11.53
C ASP A 24 3.60 -12.80 11.19
N TYR A 25 2.45 -12.15 11.43
CA TYR A 25 2.24 -10.72 11.14
C TYR A 25 2.37 -9.85 12.39
N ALA A 26 2.70 -10.44 13.54
CA ALA A 26 2.78 -9.70 14.80
C ALA A 26 3.82 -8.57 14.71
N GLY A 27 3.43 -7.38 15.16
CA GLY A 27 4.31 -6.21 15.16
C GLY A 27 4.47 -5.52 13.82
N GLN A 28 3.83 -6.01 12.76
CA GLN A 28 3.96 -5.45 11.41
C GLN A 28 2.83 -4.49 11.02
N GLY A 29 1.80 -4.42 11.85
CA GLY A 29 0.63 -3.61 11.56
C GLY A 29 -0.33 -4.32 10.62
N ASN A 30 -1.04 -3.55 9.82
CA ASN A 30 -2.01 -4.05 8.87
C ASN A 30 -1.37 -4.39 7.53
N ASN A 31 -2.18 -4.69 6.54
CA ASN A 31 -1.72 -4.90 5.18
C ASN A 31 -0.93 -3.70 4.67
N GLN A 32 0.03 -3.96 3.81
CA GLN A 32 1.05 -2.99 3.48
C GLN A 32 1.47 -3.09 2.03
N MET A 33 2.15 -2.04 1.58
CA MET A 33 2.82 -2.02 0.29
C MET A 33 4.31 -2.12 0.52
N LEU A 34 4.93 -3.07 -0.15
CA LEU A 34 6.36 -3.32 -0.11
C LEU A 34 6.97 -2.97 -1.46
N VAL A 35 8.24 -2.59 -1.46
CA VAL A 35 9.00 -2.41 -2.68
C VAL A 35 10.29 -3.22 -2.59
N GLY A 36 10.54 -4.02 -3.62
CA GLY A 36 11.70 -4.90 -3.68
C GLY A 36 12.61 -4.60 -4.85
N ASP A 37 13.90 -4.71 -4.62
CA ASP A 37 14.91 -4.63 -5.66
C ASP A 37 15.29 -6.05 -6.06
N PRO A 38 14.93 -6.52 -7.28
CA PRO A 38 15.23 -7.89 -7.69
C PRO A 38 16.72 -8.19 -7.80
N GLN A 39 17.57 -7.17 -7.99
CA GLN A 39 19.01 -7.38 -8.12
C GLN A 39 19.67 -7.61 -6.77
N SER A 40 19.35 -6.77 -5.77
CA SER A 40 19.93 -6.89 -4.44
C SER A 40 19.17 -7.84 -3.53
N GLY A 41 17.90 -8.12 -3.85
CA GLY A 41 17.00 -8.86 -2.98
C GLY A 41 16.48 -8.06 -1.80
N GLU A 42 16.79 -6.78 -1.71
CA GLU A 42 16.31 -5.92 -0.62
C GLU A 42 14.83 -5.64 -0.79
N ILE A 43 14.08 -5.76 0.32
CA ILE A 43 12.65 -5.45 0.37
C ILE A 43 12.43 -4.43 1.48
N ARG A 44 11.75 -3.34 1.15
CA ARG A 44 11.41 -2.28 2.10
C ARG A 44 9.90 -2.07 2.17
N ARG A 45 9.42 -1.73 3.35
CA ARG A 45 8.04 -1.30 3.52
C ARG A 45 7.91 0.14 3.05
N PHE A 46 6.98 0.37 2.14
CA PHE A 46 6.70 1.69 1.59
C PHE A 46 5.54 2.36 2.32
N MET A 47 4.50 1.60 2.63
CA MET A 47 3.28 2.14 3.20
C MET A 47 2.55 1.05 3.98
N VAL A 48 1.86 1.45 5.06
CA VAL A 48 0.95 0.59 5.80
C VAL A 48 -0.47 1.13 5.60
N GLY A 49 -1.40 0.25 5.26
CA GLY A 49 -2.80 0.63 5.06
C GLY A 49 -3.57 0.80 6.37
N PRO A 50 -4.75 1.41 6.32
CA PRO A 50 -5.62 1.49 7.49
C PRO A 50 -6.07 0.10 7.95
N LYS A 51 -6.58 0.02 9.17
CA LYS A 51 -6.98 -1.25 9.76
C LYS A 51 -8.02 -1.98 8.94
N SER A 52 -7.88 -3.28 8.82
CA SER A 52 -8.79 -4.20 8.15
C SER A 52 -9.01 -3.89 6.67
N CYS A 53 -8.04 -3.25 6.02
CA CYS A 53 -8.06 -3.08 4.57
C CYS A 53 -7.16 -4.10 3.89
N GLU A 54 -7.29 -4.22 2.58
CA GLU A 54 -6.23 -4.72 1.72
C GLU A 54 -5.80 -3.60 0.78
N LEU A 55 -4.57 -3.68 0.32
CA LEU A 55 -4.03 -2.75 -0.68
C LEU A 55 -4.01 -3.44 -2.03
N THR A 56 -4.41 -2.74 -3.08
CA THR A 56 -4.58 -3.35 -4.39
C THR A 56 -4.47 -2.30 -5.50
N GLY A 57 -4.25 -2.76 -6.74
CA GLY A 57 -4.42 -1.95 -7.93
C GLY A 57 -3.41 -0.84 -8.12
N ILE A 58 -2.12 -1.12 -8.00
CA ILE A 58 -1.08 -0.11 -8.21
C ILE A 58 -1.02 0.33 -9.68
N THR A 59 -0.93 1.64 -9.90
CA THR A 59 -0.79 2.25 -11.22
C THR A 59 0.06 3.50 -11.12
N PHE A 60 0.96 3.71 -12.06
CA PHE A 60 1.80 4.91 -12.11
C PHE A 60 1.45 5.77 -13.31
N THR A 61 1.69 7.08 -13.18
CA THR A 61 1.73 7.96 -14.36
C THR A 61 2.96 7.63 -15.22
N PRO A 62 2.95 8.00 -16.53
CA PRO A 62 4.09 7.68 -17.39
C PRO A 62 5.44 8.21 -16.93
N ASP A 63 5.48 9.32 -16.18
CA ASP A 63 6.70 9.87 -15.61
C ASP A 63 7.06 9.27 -14.25
N TYR A 64 6.24 8.36 -13.72
CA TYR A 64 6.42 7.70 -12.41
C TYR A 64 6.53 8.67 -11.23
N LYS A 65 6.01 9.87 -11.37
CA LYS A 65 5.98 10.87 -10.29
C LYS A 65 4.71 10.80 -9.47
N THR A 66 3.69 10.12 -9.97
CA THR A 66 2.42 9.92 -9.27
C THR A 66 2.05 8.45 -9.31
N MET A 67 1.62 7.93 -8.17
CA MET A 67 1.15 6.56 -8.02
C MET A 67 -0.29 6.59 -7.53
N PHE A 68 -1.11 5.69 -8.07
CA PHE A 68 -2.45 5.45 -7.57
C PHE A 68 -2.52 4.05 -6.98
N VAL A 69 -3.17 3.93 -5.83
CA VAL A 69 -3.37 2.64 -5.17
C VAL A 69 -4.74 2.63 -4.51
N ASN A 70 -5.38 1.46 -4.47
CA ASN A 70 -6.68 1.31 -3.85
C ASN A 70 -6.54 0.82 -2.41
N VAL A 71 -7.28 1.48 -1.49
CA VAL A 71 -7.51 0.99 -0.15
C VAL A 71 -8.88 0.31 -0.17
N GLN A 72 -8.90 -1.01 -0.07
CA GLN A 72 -10.12 -1.80 -0.20
C GLN A 72 -10.66 -2.16 1.18
N HIS A 73 -11.95 -1.99 1.36
CA HIS A 73 -12.76 -2.32 2.56
C HIS A 73 -12.08 -1.98 3.90
N PRO A 74 -11.59 -0.74 4.11
CA PRO A 74 -11.00 -0.39 5.41
C PRO A 74 -12.06 -0.56 6.50
N GLY A 75 -11.62 -1.06 7.67
CA GLY A 75 -12.55 -1.25 8.77
C GLY A 75 -13.56 -2.37 8.58
N GLU A 76 -13.27 -3.36 7.72
CA GLU A 76 -14.15 -4.52 7.53
C GLU A 76 -14.49 -5.21 8.86
N GLU A 77 -13.55 -5.18 9.80
CA GLU A 77 -13.75 -5.72 11.15
C GLU A 77 -14.35 -4.70 12.14
N GLY A 78 -14.80 -3.54 11.66
CA GLY A 78 -15.38 -2.49 12.50
C GLY A 78 -14.37 -1.63 13.24
N ASP A 79 -13.12 -1.58 12.80
CA ASP A 79 -11.99 -1.03 13.54
C ASP A 79 -11.31 0.16 12.86
N SER A 80 -11.97 0.82 11.91
CA SER A 80 -11.40 1.96 11.20
C SER A 80 -12.46 3.01 10.86
N HIS A 81 -12.01 4.25 10.74
CA HIS A 81 -12.82 5.39 10.29
C HIS A 81 -12.24 6.04 9.03
N PHE A 82 -11.38 5.31 8.33
CA PHE A 82 -10.75 5.81 7.11
C PHE A 82 -11.80 6.11 6.02
N PRO A 83 -11.63 7.16 5.19
CA PRO A 83 -10.45 8.03 5.11
C PRO A 83 -10.54 9.34 5.91
N ASN A 84 -11.72 9.78 6.30
CA ASN A 84 -11.89 11.12 6.86
C ASN A 84 -12.59 11.11 8.22
N ASN A 85 -12.25 10.12 9.03
CA ASN A 85 -12.80 9.98 10.39
C ASN A 85 -14.33 9.89 10.41
N SER A 86 -14.90 9.32 9.37
CA SER A 86 -16.34 9.09 9.25
C SER A 86 -16.77 7.89 10.10
N PRO A 87 -18.02 7.83 10.60
CA PRO A 87 -18.55 6.62 11.23
C PRO A 87 -18.52 5.40 10.31
N ARG A 88 -18.58 5.63 9.00
CA ARG A 88 -18.47 4.57 7.99
C ARG A 88 -17.17 4.67 7.25
N PRO A 89 -16.26 3.68 7.40
CA PRO A 89 -15.07 3.64 6.56
C PRO A 89 -15.45 3.37 5.10
N ARG A 90 -14.62 3.85 4.17
CA ARG A 90 -14.90 3.73 2.74
C ARG A 90 -13.67 3.29 1.98
N SER A 91 -13.87 2.41 1.03
CA SER A 91 -12.86 2.11 0.02
C SER A 91 -12.49 3.37 -0.73
N SER A 92 -11.22 3.55 -1.01
CA SER A 92 -10.71 4.82 -1.56
C SER A 92 -9.57 4.55 -2.53
N VAL A 93 -9.43 5.44 -3.52
CA VAL A 93 -8.23 5.50 -4.36
C VAL A 93 -7.34 6.59 -3.78
N LEU A 94 -6.10 6.24 -3.49
CA LEU A 94 -5.10 7.20 -3.01
C LEU A 94 -4.22 7.65 -4.17
N MET A 95 -3.93 8.93 -4.21
CA MET A 95 -2.94 9.51 -5.09
C MET A 95 -1.70 9.84 -4.26
N ILE A 96 -0.57 9.26 -4.62
CA ILE A 96 0.68 9.39 -3.86
C ILE A 96 1.72 10.10 -4.72
N THR A 97 2.33 11.14 -4.15
CA THR A 97 3.43 11.87 -4.76
C THR A 97 4.54 12.05 -3.73
N ARG A 98 5.77 12.31 -4.18
CA ARG A 98 6.84 12.74 -3.28
C ARG A 98 6.70 14.22 -2.99
N GLU A 99 7.10 14.63 -1.80
CA GLU A 99 7.08 16.05 -1.40
C GLU A 99 7.95 16.92 -2.32
N ASP A 100 9.05 16.35 -2.82
CA ASP A 100 9.98 17.07 -3.70
C ASP A 100 9.61 16.99 -5.18
N GLY A 101 8.49 16.35 -5.52
CA GLY A 101 8.04 16.18 -6.90
C GLY A 101 8.83 15.15 -7.70
N GLY A 102 9.67 14.36 -7.06
CA GLY A 102 10.50 13.36 -7.72
C GLY A 102 9.77 12.07 -8.06
N VAL A 103 10.51 11.14 -8.65
CA VAL A 103 10.02 9.81 -9.03
C VAL A 103 9.74 8.99 -7.78
N ILE A 104 8.58 8.34 -7.75
CA ILE A 104 8.17 7.51 -6.61
C ILE A 104 9.15 6.34 -6.43
N GLY A 105 9.60 6.16 -5.21
CA GLY A 105 10.48 5.06 -4.84
C GLY A 105 11.97 5.28 -5.17
N ALA A 106 12.29 6.40 -5.78
CA ALA A 106 13.68 6.70 -6.11
C ALA A 106 14.45 7.23 -4.90
#